data_b2b857b5224ecc9971ff1342a97537dc
#
_entry.id   b2b857b5224ecc9971ff1342a97537dc
#
_cell.length_a   1.000
_cell.length_b   1.000
_cell.length_c   1.000
_cell.angle_alpha   90.00
_cell.angle_beta   90.00
_cell.angle_gamma   90.00
#
_symmetry.space_group_name_H-M   'P 1'
#
loop_
_entity.id
_entity.type
_entity.pdbx_description
1 polymer ?
#
loop_
_entity_poly.entity_id
_entity_poly.type
_entity_poly.pdbx_seq_one_letter_code
_entity_poly.pdbx_strand_id
1 'polypeptide(L)'
;MRDGYAPTLAPVAYTRREGGLPRRTPVKSADDPQRCRLPFTAVDNPQALAEEARARAVAAGLRGTVRVAGEGINLVLAGAGEAVRTWVDWLRAEPRFAGLVVKESYSRAQPFQRLKVKVKPELISFRRADASPLQGRAPTVAPADLARWIGQGCDDKGRRLVLLDTRNREEVGHGSFVGALTLPIDNFTELPAALVPHRDELADATVVSFCTGGIRCEKAALHLQADGMDNLLQLDGGILGYFEQVGGFGYDGRCFVFDGRVALDPALEPLVDGDEAMATG
;
A
#
# COMPACT_ATOMS: atom_id res chain seq x y z
N MET A 1 -10.28 -9.82 -44.29
CA MET A 1 -9.21 -9.96 -43.30
C MET A 1 -9.27 -8.72 -42.39
N ARG A 2 -9.77 -8.89 -41.18
CA ARG A 2 -9.77 -7.81 -40.16
C ARG A 2 -8.74 -8.25 -39.13
N ASP A 3 -7.60 -7.58 -39.13
CA ASP A 3 -6.54 -7.78 -38.15
C ASP A 3 -7.05 -7.31 -36.78
N GLY A 4 -7.30 -8.30 -35.92
CA GLY A 4 -7.68 -8.05 -34.52
C GLY A 4 -6.48 -7.51 -33.74
N TYR A 5 -6.46 -6.21 -33.53
CA TYR A 5 -5.58 -5.59 -32.56
C TYR A 5 -6.06 -5.98 -31.16
N ALA A 6 -5.39 -6.94 -30.54
CA ALA A 6 -5.60 -7.21 -29.12
C ALA A 6 -5.12 -5.96 -28.33
N PRO A 7 -5.94 -5.37 -27.46
CA PRO A 7 -5.51 -4.22 -26.67
C PRO A 7 -4.36 -4.63 -25.75
N THR A 8 -3.22 -4.01 -25.92
CA THR A 8 -2.06 -4.21 -25.06
C THR A 8 -2.37 -3.62 -23.68
N LEU A 9 -2.50 -4.46 -22.66
CA LEU A 9 -2.71 -4.03 -21.29
C LEU A 9 -1.52 -3.22 -20.80
N ALA A 10 -1.75 -2.03 -20.28
CA ALA A 10 -0.69 -1.19 -19.71
C ALA A 10 -0.45 -1.53 -18.23
N PRO A 11 0.78 -1.87 -17.80
CA PRO A 11 1.07 -2.16 -16.41
C PRO A 11 1.02 -0.90 -15.54
N VAL A 12 0.51 -1.06 -14.32
CA VAL A 12 0.48 -0.04 -13.29
C VAL A 12 1.32 -0.52 -12.11
N ALA A 13 2.33 0.26 -11.73
CA ALA A 13 3.26 -0.10 -10.67
C ALA A 13 2.93 0.64 -9.36
N TYR A 14 2.77 -0.11 -8.27
CA TYR A 14 2.62 0.38 -6.91
C TYR A 14 3.80 -0.05 -6.06
N THR A 15 4.17 0.73 -5.07
CA THR A 15 5.18 0.29 -4.09
C THR A 15 4.60 -0.75 -3.13
N ARG A 16 5.30 -1.87 -2.99
CA ARG A 16 4.92 -3.05 -2.20
C ARG A 16 6.05 -3.52 -1.27
N ARG A 17 5.65 -4.34 -0.32
CA ARG A 17 6.46 -5.27 0.48
C ARG A 17 6.58 -6.67 -0.15
N GLU A 18 7.72 -7.37 -0.03
CA GLU A 18 7.89 -8.75 -0.51
C GLU A 18 7.33 -9.82 0.44
N GLY A 19 6.62 -10.78 -0.14
CA GLY A 19 6.12 -12.00 0.48
C GLY A 19 5.30 -12.78 -0.54
N GLY A 20 5.95 -13.31 -1.58
CA GLY A 20 5.29 -14.15 -2.59
C GLY A 20 5.29 -15.61 -2.19
N LEU A 21 4.17 -16.33 -2.40
CA LEU A 21 4.14 -17.78 -2.34
C LEU A 21 5.07 -18.39 -3.40
N PRO A 22 5.92 -19.36 -3.08
CA PRO A 22 6.85 -19.95 -4.01
C PRO A 22 6.12 -20.90 -4.96
N ARG A 23 6.40 -20.80 -6.25
CA ARG A 23 6.36 -21.98 -7.12
C ARG A 23 7.31 -23.00 -6.50
N ARG A 24 6.82 -24.23 -6.30
CA ARG A 24 7.54 -25.34 -5.68
C ARG A 24 8.98 -25.47 -6.18
N THR A 25 9.94 -25.17 -5.33
CA THR A 25 11.32 -25.63 -5.34
C THR A 25 11.87 -25.56 -3.92
N PRO A 26 12.95 -26.29 -3.53
CA PRO A 26 13.02 -26.98 -2.24
C PRO A 26 13.35 -26.06 -1.07
N VAL A 27 12.83 -26.48 0.10
CA VAL A 27 13.08 -26.06 1.47
C VAL A 27 14.48 -25.44 1.66
N LYS A 28 14.51 -24.13 1.96
CA LYS A 28 15.61 -23.50 2.70
C LYS A 28 15.12 -23.17 4.11
N SER A 29 16.04 -23.35 5.05
CA SER A 29 15.89 -23.32 6.48
C SER A 29 15.07 -22.13 7.04
N ALA A 30 14.37 -22.39 8.15
CA ALA A 30 13.41 -21.52 8.82
C ALA A 30 13.99 -20.31 9.60
N ASP A 31 15.21 -19.85 9.30
CA ASP A 31 15.94 -18.88 10.13
C ASP A 31 16.30 -17.55 9.46
N ASP A 32 15.63 -17.18 8.35
CA ASP A 32 15.77 -15.82 7.81
C ASP A 32 14.41 -15.12 7.83
N PRO A 33 14.14 -14.19 8.78
CA PRO A 33 12.95 -13.37 8.72
C PRO A 33 13.07 -12.49 7.49
N GLN A 34 12.39 -12.86 6.41
CA GLN A 34 12.31 -12.06 5.20
C GLN A 34 11.79 -10.66 5.56
N ARG A 35 12.73 -9.75 5.70
CA ARG A 35 12.47 -8.36 6.08
C ARG A 35 11.81 -7.66 4.90
N CYS A 36 10.55 -7.62 4.98
CA CYS A 36 9.72 -6.76 4.16
C CYS A 36 10.15 -5.30 4.28
N ARG A 37 10.49 -4.63 3.19
CA ARG A 37 10.92 -3.23 3.20
C ARG A 37 9.88 -2.36 2.48
N LEU A 38 9.16 -1.54 3.25
CA LEU A 38 8.47 -0.38 2.69
C LEU A 38 9.49 0.59 2.09
N PRO A 39 9.06 1.50 1.20
CA PRO A 39 9.93 2.46 0.53
C PRO A 39 10.48 3.56 1.47
N PHE A 40 10.46 3.31 2.78
CA PHE A 40 11.03 4.22 3.78
C PHE A 40 12.53 3.97 3.90
N THR A 41 13.30 4.94 3.44
CA THR A 41 14.75 4.99 3.54
C THR A 41 15.19 6.44 3.50
N ALA A 42 16.29 6.79 4.19
CA ALA A 42 16.77 8.16 4.20
C ALA A 42 17.15 8.64 2.79
N VAL A 43 16.65 9.81 2.43
CA VAL A 43 16.95 10.50 1.17
C VAL A 43 17.52 11.87 1.51
N ASP A 44 18.84 12.03 1.33
CA ASP A 44 19.55 13.26 1.70
C ASP A 44 19.16 14.45 0.82
N ASN A 45 18.92 14.21 -0.47
CA ASN A 45 18.50 15.23 -1.42
C ASN A 45 17.23 14.82 -2.17
N PRO A 46 16.04 15.00 -1.57
CA PRO A 46 14.77 14.67 -2.20
C PRO A 46 14.50 15.44 -3.50
N GLN A 47 15.04 16.67 -3.61
CA GLN A 47 14.84 17.51 -4.79
C GLN A 47 15.59 16.92 -6.00
N ALA A 48 16.86 16.56 -5.84
CA ALA A 48 17.65 15.97 -6.93
C ALA A 48 17.05 14.62 -7.39
N LEU A 49 16.64 13.77 -6.43
CA LEU A 49 15.97 12.50 -6.75
C LEU A 49 14.66 12.73 -7.52
N ALA A 50 13.85 13.71 -7.11
CA ALA A 50 12.60 14.03 -7.79
C ALA A 50 12.80 14.56 -9.21
N GLU A 51 13.83 15.37 -9.44
CA GLU A 51 14.19 15.90 -10.76
C GLU A 51 14.63 14.78 -11.71
N GLU A 52 15.51 13.89 -11.25
CA GLU A 52 15.95 12.74 -12.04
C GLU A 52 14.81 11.75 -12.31
N ALA A 53 14.00 11.43 -11.28
CA ALA A 53 12.83 10.58 -11.42
C ALA A 53 11.85 11.14 -12.46
N ARG A 54 11.64 12.46 -12.46
CA ARG A 54 10.79 13.15 -13.43
C ARG A 54 11.37 13.05 -14.84
N ALA A 55 12.64 13.38 -15.02
CA ALA A 55 13.28 13.37 -16.33
C ALA A 55 13.18 12.00 -16.99
N ARG A 56 13.50 10.93 -16.24
CA ARG A 56 13.41 9.54 -16.69
C ARG A 56 11.98 9.10 -16.99
N ALA A 57 11.02 9.46 -16.13
CA ALA A 57 9.62 9.10 -16.34
C ALA A 57 9.03 9.81 -17.57
N VAL A 58 9.40 11.08 -17.81
CA VAL A 58 9.00 11.82 -19.04
C VAL A 58 9.58 11.15 -20.26
N ALA A 59 10.89 10.87 -20.28
CA ALA A 59 11.56 10.21 -21.39
C ALA A 59 10.97 8.83 -21.72
N ALA A 60 10.50 8.11 -20.70
CA ALA A 60 9.85 6.80 -20.83
C ALA A 60 8.32 6.87 -21.12
N GLY A 61 7.75 8.07 -21.26
CA GLY A 61 6.31 8.25 -21.51
C GLY A 61 5.40 7.83 -20.37
N LEU A 62 5.93 7.74 -19.13
CA LEU A 62 5.18 7.29 -17.97
C LEU A 62 4.26 8.38 -17.44
N ARG A 63 3.12 7.96 -16.88
CA ARG A 63 2.17 8.82 -16.17
C ARG A 63 1.94 8.29 -14.76
N GLY A 64 1.39 9.13 -13.88
CA GLY A 64 1.14 8.72 -12.50
C GLY A 64 1.67 9.71 -11.48
N THR A 65 1.92 9.23 -10.27
CA THR A 65 2.38 10.07 -9.16
C THR A 65 3.63 9.47 -8.52
N VAL A 66 4.67 10.30 -8.39
CA VAL A 66 5.86 10.01 -7.58
C VAL A 66 5.93 11.08 -6.48
N ARG A 67 6.01 10.64 -5.23
CA ARG A 67 6.24 11.49 -4.06
C ARG A 67 7.59 11.16 -3.48
N VAL A 68 8.43 12.15 -3.29
CA VAL A 68 9.75 12.02 -2.68
C VAL A 68 9.78 12.86 -1.40
N ALA A 69 10.34 12.32 -0.34
CA ALA A 69 10.54 12.99 0.93
C ALA A 69 11.88 12.57 1.52
N GLY A 70 12.36 13.24 2.58
CA GLY A 70 13.55 12.83 3.31
C GLY A 70 13.46 11.43 3.92
N GLU A 71 12.25 10.89 4.04
CA GLU A 71 11.97 9.55 4.57
C GLU A 71 11.78 8.46 3.49
N GLY A 72 11.93 8.81 2.18
CA GLY A 72 11.83 7.81 1.11
C GLY A 72 11.12 8.25 -0.16
N ILE A 73 10.55 7.26 -0.86
CA ILE A 73 9.79 7.44 -2.10
C ILE A 73 8.48 6.64 -2.06
N ASN A 74 7.42 7.23 -2.57
CA ASN A 74 6.14 6.54 -2.83
C ASN A 74 5.69 6.82 -4.25
N LEU A 75 5.35 5.78 -5.01
CA LEU A 75 5.05 5.90 -6.43
C LEU A 75 3.88 5.03 -6.85
N VAL A 76 3.13 5.55 -7.81
CA VAL A 76 2.19 4.81 -8.65
C VAL A 76 2.40 5.31 -10.08
N LEU A 77 2.88 4.44 -10.95
CA LEU A 77 3.21 4.76 -12.34
C LEU A 77 2.51 3.81 -13.29
N ALA A 78 2.13 4.31 -14.44
CA ALA A 78 1.55 3.53 -15.54
C ALA A 78 2.16 3.93 -16.88
N GLY A 79 2.29 2.96 -17.77
CA GLY A 79 2.85 3.08 -19.10
C GLY A 79 3.08 1.73 -19.75
N ALA A 80 3.87 1.67 -20.81
CA ALA A 80 4.31 0.42 -21.39
C ALA A 80 5.08 -0.41 -20.35
N GLY A 81 4.80 -1.73 -20.27
CA GLY A 81 5.33 -2.58 -19.21
C GLY A 81 6.83 -2.59 -19.08
N GLU A 82 7.53 -2.61 -20.21
CA GLU A 82 8.99 -2.54 -20.26
C GLU A 82 9.49 -1.18 -19.75
N ALA A 83 8.84 -0.09 -20.13
CA ALA A 83 9.21 1.25 -19.68
C ALA A 83 9.05 1.41 -18.16
N VAL A 84 7.95 0.88 -17.59
CA VAL A 84 7.74 0.90 -16.14
C VAL A 84 8.81 0.09 -15.42
N ARG A 85 9.11 -1.14 -15.90
CA ARG A 85 10.15 -1.99 -15.31
C ARG A 85 11.53 -1.36 -15.39
N THR A 86 11.92 -0.84 -16.55
CA THR A 86 13.21 -0.14 -16.73
C THR A 86 13.35 1.05 -15.78
N TRP A 87 12.28 1.82 -15.58
CA TRP A 87 12.29 2.93 -14.62
C TRP A 87 12.44 2.44 -13.16
N VAL A 88 11.75 1.37 -12.80
CA VAL A 88 11.87 0.76 -11.46
C VAL A 88 13.26 0.18 -11.24
N ASP A 89 13.85 -0.47 -12.24
CA ASP A 89 15.19 -1.05 -12.15
C ASP A 89 16.26 0.03 -12.04
N TRP A 90 16.08 1.18 -12.71
CA TRP A 90 16.91 2.36 -12.46
C TRP A 90 16.86 2.78 -10.98
N LEU A 91 15.67 2.84 -10.39
CA LEU A 91 15.55 3.23 -8.99
C LEU A 91 16.18 2.18 -8.06
N ARG A 92 16.00 0.90 -8.34
CA ARG A 92 16.60 -0.22 -7.59
C ARG A 92 18.12 -0.29 -7.71
N ALA A 93 18.71 0.24 -8.78
CA ALA A 93 20.16 0.32 -8.94
C ALA A 93 20.82 1.22 -7.88
N GLU A 94 20.05 2.11 -7.26
CA GLU A 94 20.51 2.88 -6.12
C GLU A 94 20.41 2.01 -4.84
N PRO A 95 21.53 1.79 -4.10
CA PRO A 95 21.59 0.81 -3.00
C PRO A 95 20.50 0.96 -1.93
N ARG A 96 20.09 2.20 -1.63
CA ARG A 96 19.02 2.48 -0.65
C ARG A 96 17.64 1.99 -1.10
N PHE A 97 17.43 1.79 -2.40
CA PHE A 97 16.19 1.29 -3.00
C PHE A 97 16.30 -0.13 -3.57
N ALA A 98 17.42 -0.81 -3.40
CA ALA A 98 17.63 -2.17 -3.92
C ALA A 98 16.55 -3.17 -3.46
N GLY A 99 16.01 -2.98 -2.26
CA GLY A 99 14.89 -3.77 -1.72
C GLY A 99 13.50 -3.23 -2.04
N LEU A 100 13.37 -2.31 -3.00
CA LEU A 100 12.07 -1.76 -3.39
C LEU A 100 11.25 -2.83 -4.11
N VAL A 101 10.09 -3.14 -3.56
CA VAL A 101 9.14 -4.06 -4.17
C VAL A 101 7.98 -3.28 -4.75
N VAL A 102 7.64 -3.62 -5.97
CA VAL A 102 6.59 -2.98 -6.76
C VAL A 102 5.53 -4.01 -7.09
N LYS A 103 4.27 -3.66 -6.84
CA LYS A 103 3.12 -4.41 -7.33
C LYS A 103 2.85 -4.03 -8.78
N GLU A 104 2.63 -5.02 -9.61
CA GLU A 104 2.16 -4.81 -10.97
C GLU A 104 0.67 -5.20 -11.07
N SER A 105 -0.12 -4.33 -11.65
CA SER A 105 -1.49 -4.61 -12.07
C SER A 105 -1.69 -4.08 -13.48
N TYR A 106 -2.71 -4.54 -14.16
CA TYR A 106 -2.95 -4.20 -15.56
C TYR A 106 -4.28 -3.48 -15.71
N SER A 107 -4.35 -2.56 -16.67
CA SER A 107 -5.57 -1.89 -17.07
C SER A 107 -5.61 -1.79 -18.60
N ARG A 108 -6.81 -1.81 -19.19
CA ARG A 108 -7.01 -1.70 -20.64
C ARG A 108 -6.70 -0.31 -21.17
N ALA A 109 -6.84 0.71 -20.31
CA ALA A 109 -6.51 2.09 -20.66
C ALA A 109 -5.53 2.71 -19.65
N GLN A 110 -4.91 3.82 -20.03
CA GLN A 110 -4.00 4.58 -19.18
C GLN A 110 -4.78 5.21 -18.00
N PRO A 111 -4.55 4.77 -16.74
CA PRO A 111 -5.35 5.24 -15.60
C PRO A 111 -4.96 6.62 -15.07
N PHE A 112 -3.96 7.26 -15.66
CA PHE A 112 -3.49 8.59 -15.26
C PHE A 112 -3.47 9.56 -16.44
N GLN A 113 -4.03 10.75 -16.25
CA GLN A 113 -4.01 11.81 -17.26
C GLN A 113 -2.62 12.44 -17.43
N ARG A 114 -1.81 12.51 -16.36
CA ARG A 114 -0.52 13.22 -16.34
C ARG A 114 0.47 12.59 -15.36
N LEU A 115 1.76 12.91 -15.55
CA LEU A 115 2.79 12.64 -14.56
C LEU A 115 2.82 13.76 -13.50
N LYS A 116 2.83 13.37 -12.23
CA LYS A 116 3.00 14.25 -11.06
C LYS A 116 4.20 13.76 -10.26
N VAL A 117 5.29 14.52 -10.24
CA VAL A 117 6.42 14.25 -9.33
C VAL A 117 6.48 15.41 -8.33
N LYS A 118 6.44 15.08 -7.03
CA LYS A 118 6.36 16.09 -5.96
C LYS A 118 7.34 15.75 -4.85
N VAL A 119 8.11 16.75 -4.42
CA VAL A 119 8.80 16.72 -3.13
C VAL A 119 7.81 17.13 -2.04
N LYS A 120 7.81 16.40 -0.95
CA LYS A 120 6.93 16.60 0.20
C LYS A 120 7.72 16.52 1.49
N PRO A 121 7.30 17.18 2.58
CA PRO A 121 7.91 16.99 3.91
C PRO A 121 7.82 15.54 4.38
N GLU A 122 6.71 14.87 4.07
CA GLU A 122 6.42 13.48 4.40
C GLU A 122 5.84 12.74 3.19
N LEU A 123 6.12 11.45 3.06
CA LEU A 123 5.50 10.60 2.01
C LEU A 123 3.99 10.51 2.14
N ILE A 124 3.54 10.43 3.38
CA ILE A 124 2.14 10.54 3.77
C ILE A 124 2.06 11.48 4.97
N SER A 125 1.24 12.52 4.87
CA SER A 125 1.13 13.54 5.91
C SER A 125 0.51 12.94 7.16
N PHE A 126 1.27 12.90 8.24
CA PHE A 126 0.80 12.48 9.56
C PHE A 126 1.10 13.53 10.64
N ARG A 127 2.16 14.32 10.43
CA ARG A 127 2.56 15.46 11.28
C ARG A 127 2.86 15.06 12.73
N ARG A 128 3.47 13.88 12.91
CA ARG A 128 3.88 13.34 14.21
C ARG A 128 5.37 12.99 14.17
N ALA A 129 6.16 13.61 15.00
CA ALA A 129 7.62 13.43 15.03
C ALA A 129 8.02 12.01 15.50
N ASP A 130 7.21 11.42 16.37
CA ASP A 130 7.36 10.07 16.92
C ASP A 130 6.98 8.94 15.95
N ALA A 131 6.42 9.28 14.78
CA ALA A 131 6.00 8.34 13.76
C ALA A 131 7.00 8.19 12.61
N SER A 132 8.31 8.36 12.87
CA SER A 132 9.32 8.27 11.82
C SER A 132 9.71 6.82 11.48
N PRO A 133 9.40 6.33 10.27
CA PRO A 133 9.78 4.97 9.86
C PRO A 133 11.29 4.78 9.66
N LEU A 134 12.09 5.84 9.78
CA LEU A 134 13.55 5.77 9.77
C LEU A 134 14.14 5.36 11.12
N GLN A 135 13.38 5.54 12.21
CA GLN A 135 13.82 5.21 13.58
C GLN A 135 13.44 3.79 14.01
N GLY A 136 12.48 3.17 13.34
CA GLY A 136 12.00 1.84 13.68
C GLY A 136 11.00 1.31 12.68
N ARG A 137 10.55 0.08 12.91
CA ARG A 137 9.53 -0.60 12.11
C ARG A 137 8.44 -1.13 13.01
N ALA A 138 7.21 -0.91 12.62
CA ALA A 138 6.08 -1.50 13.32
C ALA A 138 5.98 -3.01 13.01
N PRO A 139 5.58 -3.85 13.98
CA PRO A 139 5.37 -5.26 13.78
C PRO A 139 4.23 -5.50 12.78
N THR A 140 4.32 -6.63 12.07
CA THR A 140 3.40 -6.96 10.98
C THR A 140 2.80 -8.33 11.14
N VAL A 141 1.64 -8.53 10.51
CA VAL A 141 1.04 -9.83 10.28
C VAL A 141 0.97 -10.11 8.79
N ALA A 142 1.31 -11.34 8.39
CA ALA A 142 1.20 -11.78 7.01
C ALA A 142 -0.28 -11.92 6.59
N PRO A 143 -0.66 -11.69 5.33
CA PRO A 143 -2.02 -11.85 4.84
C PRO A 143 -2.64 -13.23 5.13
N ALA A 144 -1.88 -14.31 4.99
CA ALA A 144 -2.36 -15.65 5.25
C ALA A 144 -2.67 -15.89 6.75
N ASP A 145 -1.83 -15.35 7.65
CA ASP A 145 -2.08 -15.43 9.09
C ASP A 145 -3.28 -14.59 9.49
N LEU A 146 -3.40 -13.39 8.93
CA LEU A 146 -4.58 -12.56 9.17
C LEU A 146 -5.87 -13.23 8.70
N ALA A 147 -5.87 -13.89 7.54
CA ALA A 147 -7.04 -14.63 7.05
C ALA A 147 -7.44 -15.75 8.02
N ARG A 148 -6.47 -16.48 8.56
CA ARG A 148 -6.70 -17.50 9.58
C ARG A 148 -7.29 -16.88 10.85
N TRP A 149 -6.74 -15.78 11.34
CA TRP A 149 -7.22 -15.07 12.53
C TRP A 149 -8.64 -14.49 12.33
N ILE A 150 -8.95 -13.98 11.13
CA ILE A 150 -10.33 -13.55 10.79
C ILE A 150 -11.30 -14.73 10.93
N GLY A 151 -10.93 -15.90 10.39
CA GLY A 151 -11.77 -17.11 10.50
C GLY A 151 -11.94 -17.62 11.92
N GLN A 152 -11.00 -17.36 12.81
CA GLN A 152 -11.00 -17.78 14.21
C GLN A 152 -11.59 -16.72 15.17
N GLY A 153 -11.62 -15.45 14.75
CA GLY A 153 -11.97 -14.32 15.61
C GLY A 153 -10.89 -13.95 16.64
N CYS A 154 -9.72 -14.60 16.61
CA CYS A 154 -8.62 -14.39 17.55
C CYS A 154 -7.26 -14.64 16.90
N ASP A 155 -6.20 -14.12 17.53
CA ASP A 155 -4.81 -14.38 17.16
C ASP A 155 -4.33 -15.78 17.67
N ASP A 156 -3.06 -16.10 17.39
CA ASP A 156 -2.45 -17.38 17.80
C ASP A 156 -2.29 -17.56 19.32
N LYS A 157 -2.50 -16.50 20.10
CA LYS A 157 -2.49 -16.50 21.56
C LYS A 157 -3.90 -16.54 22.16
N GLY A 158 -4.95 -16.65 21.31
CA GLY A 158 -6.35 -16.61 21.71
C GLY A 158 -6.87 -15.22 22.09
N ARG A 159 -6.15 -14.14 21.78
CA ARG A 159 -6.61 -12.77 22.02
C ARG A 159 -7.59 -12.36 20.92
N ARG A 160 -8.69 -11.70 21.31
CA ARG A 160 -9.69 -11.17 20.37
C ARG A 160 -9.03 -10.34 19.27
N LEU A 161 -9.40 -10.60 18.02
CA LEU A 161 -8.93 -9.82 16.87
C LEU A 161 -9.79 -8.57 16.67
N VAL A 162 -9.16 -7.44 16.46
CA VAL A 162 -9.79 -6.22 15.96
C VAL A 162 -9.05 -5.72 14.74
N LEU A 163 -9.79 -5.49 13.67
CA LEU A 163 -9.28 -4.90 12.42
C LEU A 163 -9.52 -3.40 12.46
N LEU A 164 -8.46 -2.59 12.34
CA LEU A 164 -8.53 -1.12 12.36
C LEU A 164 -8.28 -0.56 10.96
N ASP A 165 -9.31 -0.01 10.34
CA ASP A 165 -9.18 0.70 9.06
C ASP A 165 -8.63 2.11 9.28
N THR A 166 -7.45 2.39 8.77
CA THR A 166 -6.78 3.71 8.89
C THR A 166 -7.06 4.62 7.70
N ARG A 167 -7.98 4.24 6.82
CA ARG A 167 -8.37 5.01 5.64
C ARG A 167 -9.43 6.06 5.99
N ASN A 168 -9.61 7.02 5.07
CA ASN A 168 -10.68 8.01 5.20
C ASN A 168 -12.05 7.43 4.82
N ARG A 169 -13.12 8.18 5.12
CA ARG A 169 -14.51 7.78 4.88
C ARG A 169 -14.81 7.45 3.41
N GLU A 170 -14.24 8.21 2.48
CA GLU A 170 -14.43 7.97 1.04
C GLU A 170 -13.90 6.59 0.64
N GLU A 171 -12.69 6.25 1.06
CA GLU A 171 -12.08 4.95 0.78
C GLU A 171 -12.85 3.79 1.42
N VAL A 172 -13.28 3.98 2.68
CA VAL A 172 -14.09 2.99 3.43
C VAL A 172 -15.44 2.75 2.75
N GLY A 173 -16.05 3.81 2.18
CA GLY A 173 -17.32 3.71 1.45
C GLY A 173 -17.30 2.77 0.24
N HIS A 174 -16.11 2.45 -0.30
CA HIS A 174 -15.97 1.47 -1.38
C HIS A 174 -15.86 0.02 -0.90
N GLY A 175 -15.53 -0.19 0.38
CA GLY A 175 -15.40 -1.52 0.99
C GLY A 175 -14.35 -1.55 2.09
N SER A 176 -14.51 -2.53 3.00
CA SER A 176 -13.60 -2.77 4.13
C SER A 176 -13.66 -4.21 4.59
N PHE A 177 -12.81 -4.61 5.53
CA PHE A 177 -12.99 -5.91 6.19
C PHE A 177 -14.26 -5.91 7.02
N VAL A 178 -14.98 -7.03 7.00
CA VAL A 178 -16.22 -7.22 7.75
C VAL A 178 -15.94 -7.06 9.25
N GLY A 179 -16.73 -6.20 9.91
CA GLY A 179 -16.56 -5.92 11.34
C GLY A 179 -15.33 -5.09 11.71
N ALA A 180 -14.65 -4.49 10.74
CA ALA A 180 -13.54 -3.58 11.03
C ALA A 180 -14.01 -2.32 11.76
N LEU A 181 -13.20 -1.87 12.71
CA LEU A 181 -13.34 -0.54 13.30
C LEU A 181 -12.94 0.49 12.26
N THR A 182 -13.92 1.25 11.78
CA THR A 182 -13.74 2.38 10.87
C THR A 182 -13.88 3.69 11.62
N LEU A 183 -13.05 4.67 11.28
CA LEU A 183 -13.06 5.97 11.93
C LEU A 183 -13.67 7.04 11.01
N PRO A 184 -14.42 8.01 11.52
CA PRO A 184 -15.08 9.04 10.72
C PRO A 184 -14.10 10.17 10.35
N ILE A 185 -12.96 9.81 9.75
CA ILE A 185 -11.89 10.73 9.35
C ILE A 185 -11.94 11.05 7.87
N ASP A 186 -11.64 12.29 7.52
CA ASP A 186 -11.45 12.74 6.14
C ASP A 186 -9.98 12.80 5.77
N ASN A 187 -9.11 12.99 6.75
CA ASN A 187 -7.67 13.05 6.59
C ASN A 187 -6.96 12.11 7.57
N PHE A 188 -5.90 11.49 7.12
CA PHE A 188 -5.10 10.57 7.94
C PHE A 188 -4.53 11.22 9.22
N THR A 189 -4.30 12.53 9.23
CA THR A 189 -3.83 13.29 10.40
C THR A 189 -4.83 13.32 11.56
N GLU A 190 -6.09 12.99 11.32
CA GLU A 190 -7.18 12.96 12.31
C GLU A 190 -7.22 11.64 13.09
N LEU A 191 -6.56 10.59 12.59
CA LEU A 191 -6.61 9.23 13.13
C LEU A 191 -6.30 9.17 14.64
N PRO A 192 -5.22 9.80 15.18
CA PRO A 192 -4.93 9.70 16.60
C PRO A 192 -6.07 10.21 17.49
N ALA A 193 -6.66 11.35 17.13
CA ALA A 193 -7.77 11.93 17.89
C ALA A 193 -9.06 11.10 17.78
N ALA A 194 -9.35 10.61 16.57
CA ALA A 194 -10.52 9.77 16.33
C ALA A 194 -10.45 8.41 17.03
N LEU A 195 -9.25 7.90 17.32
CA LEU A 195 -9.05 6.62 17.99
C LEU A 195 -9.18 6.72 19.53
N VAL A 196 -9.03 7.91 20.12
CA VAL A 196 -9.07 8.09 21.60
C VAL A 196 -10.29 7.41 22.24
N PRO A 197 -11.53 7.58 21.75
CA PRO A 197 -12.70 6.96 22.37
C PRO A 197 -12.72 5.43 22.38
N HIS A 198 -11.90 4.80 21.53
CA HIS A 198 -11.85 3.35 21.36
C HIS A 198 -10.71 2.68 22.12
N ARG A 199 -9.81 3.44 22.75
CA ARG A 199 -8.59 2.92 23.38
C ARG A 199 -8.85 1.84 24.42
N ASP A 200 -9.82 2.05 25.31
CA ASP A 200 -10.14 1.10 26.37
C ASP A 200 -10.68 -0.21 25.78
N GLU A 201 -11.54 -0.13 24.78
CA GLU A 201 -12.08 -1.31 24.09
C GLU A 201 -10.98 -2.12 23.36
N LEU A 202 -9.93 -1.47 22.90
CA LEU A 202 -8.84 -2.09 22.16
C LEU A 202 -7.75 -2.68 23.05
N ALA A 203 -7.70 -2.34 24.34
CA ALA A 203 -6.58 -2.68 25.23
C ALA A 203 -6.31 -4.19 25.33
N ASP A 204 -7.37 -5.02 25.42
CA ASP A 204 -7.29 -6.47 25.56
C ASP A 204 -7.32 -7.25 24.24
N ALA A 205 -7.31 -6.56 23.09
CA ALA A 205 -7.37 -7.16 21.78
C ALA A 205 -6.00 -7.25 21.13
N THR A 206 -5.83 -8.09 20.11
CA THR A 206 -4.80 -7.93 19.09
C THR A 206 -5.38 -7.07 17.99
N VAL A 207 -4.82 -5.87 17.81
CA VAL A 207 -5.29 -4.90 16.82
C VAL A 207 -4.44 -5.01 15.56
N VAL A 208 -5.08 -5.20 14.40
CA VAL A 208 -4.39 -5.20 13.11
C VAL A 208 -4.85 -4.01 12.29
N SER A 209 -3.97 -3.03 12.15
CA SER A 209 -4.23 -1.87 11.29
C SER A 209 -4.00 -2.18 9.83
N PHE A 210 -4.83 -1.62 8.95
CA PHE A 210 -4.70 -1.77 7.51
C PHE A 210 -5.05 -0.49 6.76
N CYS A 211 -4.48 -0.34 5.56
CA CYS A 211 -4.87 0.64 4.55
C CYS A 211 -4.67 0.04 3.17
N THR A 212 -4.85 0.80 2.10
CA THR A 212 -4.72 0.31 0.72
C THR A 212 -3.40 -0.42 0.46
N GLY A 213 -2.25 0.16 0.79
CA GLY A 213 -0.91 -0.39 0.50
C GLY A 213 0.05 -0.48 1.69
N GLY A 214 -0.39 -0.19 2.93
CA GLY A 214 0.41 -0.30 4.16
C GLY A 214 1.15 0.97 4.58
N ILE A 215 1.31 1.98 3.73
CA ILE A 215 2.14 3.17 4.00
C ILE A 215 1.64 4.01 5.20
N ARG A 216 0.31 4.15 5.38
CA ARG A 216 -0.28 4.86 6.52
C ARG A 216 -0.11 4.06 7.80
N CYS A 217 -0.29 2.75 7.72
CA CYS A 217 -0.23 1.86 8.88
C CYS A 217 1.15 1.86 9.55
N GLU A 218 2.24 1.98 8.77
CA GLU A 218 3.58 2.09 9.34
C GLU A 218 3.69 3.29 10.29
N LYS A 219 3.26 4.49 9.85
CA LYS A 219 3.29 5.69 10.68
C LYS A 219 2.28 5.64 11.83
N ALA A 220 1.07 5.14 11.56
CA ALA A 220 0.05 4.99 12.61
C ALA A 220 0.53 4.05 13.72
N ALA A 221 1.10 2.90 13.35
CA ALA A 221 1.54 1.92 14.32
C ALA A 221 2.72 2.43 15.16
N LEU A 222 3.71 3.10 14.57
CA LEU A 222 4.82 3.69 15.30
C LEU A 222 4.35 4.73 16.32
N HIS A 223 3.45 5.63 15.91
CA HIS A 223 2.88 6.64 16.80
C HIS A 223 2.07 6.00 17.94
N LEU A 224 1.18 5.06 17.62
CA LEU A 224 0.31 4.45 18.60
C LEU A 224 1.09 3.56 19.59
N GLN A 225 2.18 2.92 19.15
CA GLN A 225 3.10 2.22 20.04
C GLN A 225 3.85 3.18 20.96
N ALA A 226 4.34 4.31 20.45
CA ALA A 226 4.95 5.35 21.27
C ALA A 226 3.96 5.92 22.31
N ASP A 227 2.66 5.88 22.00
CA ASP A 227 1.55 6.26 22.87
C ASP A 227 0.99 5.09 23.72
N GLY A 228 1.76 4.01 23.89
CA GLY A 228 1.48 2.90 24.80
C GLY A 228 0.54 1.81 24.25
N MET A 229 0.32 1.73 22.92
CA MET A 229 -0.51 0.70 22.30
C MET A 229 0.37 -0.43 21.73
N ASP A 230 0.92 -1.28 22.61
CA ASP A 230 1.87 -2.35 22.24
C ASP A 230 1.22 -3.56 21.55
N ASN A 231 -0.11 -3.64 21.57
CA ASN A 231 -0.91 -4.73 20.99
C ASN A 231 -1.29 -4.49 19.52
N LEU A 232 -0.64 -3.56 18.85
CA LEU A 232 -0.91 -3.16 17.48
C LEU A 232 0.07 -3.79 16.50
N LEU A 233 -0.47 -4.42 15.48
CA LEU A 233 0.21 -4.92 14.29
C LEU A 233 -0.28 -4.16 13.05
N GLN A 234 0.45 -4.26 11.95
CA GLN A 234 -0.03 -3.81 10.66
C GLN A 234 -0.12 -4.97 9.65
N LEU A 235 -1.14 -4.94 8.80
CA LEU A 235 -1.28 -5.88 7.69
C LEU A 235 -0.17 -5.68 6.66
N ASP A 236 0.63 -6.71 6.44
CA ASP A 236 1.69 -6.65 5.43
C ASP A 236 1.14 -6.46 4.03
N GLY A 237 1.64 -5.43 3.33
CA GLY A 237 1.21 -5.06 1.98
C GLY A 237 -0.19 -4.43 1.91
N GLY A 238 -0.87 -4.22 3.04
CA GLY A 238 -2.21 -3.67 3.11
C GLY A 238 -3.27 -4.49 2.38
N ILE A 239 -4.43 -3.90 2.08
CA ILE A 239 -5.55 -4.57 1.40
C ILE A 239 -5.13 -5.16 0.06
N LEU A 240 -4.38 -4.41 -0.76
CA LEU A 240 -3.93 -4.92 -2.06
C LEU A 240 -2.99 -6.14 -1.93
N GLY A 241 -2.14 -6.18 -0.87
CA GLY A 241 -1.33 -7.35 -0.55
C GLY A 241 -2.15 -8.54 -0.09
N TYR A 242 -3.20 -8.27 0.66
CA TYR A 242 -4.15 -9.29 1.09
C TYR A 242 -4.89 -9.88 -0.10
N PHE A 243 -5.42 -9.07 -1.01
CA PHE A 243 -6.10 -9.54 -2.23
C PHE A 243 -5.21 -10.42 -3.10
N GLU A 244 -3.95 -10.06 -3.30
CA GLU A 244 -3.02 -10.86 -4.09
C GLU A 244 -2.73 -12.24 -3.50
N GLN A 245 -2.69 -12.37 -2.18
CA GLN A 245 -2.26 -13.60 -1.52
C GLN A 245 -3.42 -14.47 -1.05
N VAL A 246 -4.53 -13.86 -0.67
CA VAL A 246 -5.68 -14.50 -0.03
C VAL A 246 -6.95 -14.34 -0.86
N GLY A 247 -7.06 -13.26 -1.63
CA GLY A 247 -8.31 -12.87 -2.27
C GLY A 247 -9.23 -12.10 -1.31
N GLY A 248 -10.54 -12.32 -1.41
CA GLY A 248 -11.56 -11.53 -0.72
C GLY A 248 -12.05 -12.07 0.62
N PHE A 249 -11.40 -13.06 1.21
CA PHE A 249 -11.90 -13.65 2.46
C PHE A 249 -12.00 -12.63 3.58
N GLY A 250 -13.19 -12.48 4.17
CA GLY A 250 -13.45 -11.52 5.24
C GLY A 250 -13.51 -10.04 4.81
N TYR A 251 -13.45 -9.74 3.52
CA TYR A 251 -13.54 -8.38 2.97
C TYR A 251 -14.86 -8.21 2.20
N ASP A 252 -15.51 -7.07 2.40
CA ASP A 252 -16.74 -6.70 1.68
C ASP A 252 -16.48 -5.47 0.81
N GLY A 253 -16.98 -5.53 -0.45
CA GLY A 253 -16.83 -4.46 -1.43
C GLY A 253 -15.48 -4.45 -2.16
N ARG A 254 -14.97 -3.25 -2.48
CA ARG A 254 -13.79 -2.99 -3.30
C ARG A 254 -12.77 -2.13 -2.55
N CYS A 255 -11.50 -2.25 -2.88
CA CYS A 255 -10.44 -1.40 -2.35
C CYS A 255 -10.27 -0.16 -3.22
N PHE A 256 -10.56 1.03 -2.67
CA PHE A 256 -10.32 2.31 -3.34
C PHE A 256 -8.85 2.49 -3.71
N VAL A 257 -8.61 2.99 -4.92
CA VAL A 257 -7.28 3.35 -5.44
C VAL A 257 -7.30 4.77 -6.00
N PHE A 258 -6.16 5.47 -5.88
CA PHE A 258 -6.04 6.89 -6.24
C PHE A 258 -5.71 7.09 -7.73
N ASP A 259 -6.40 6.36 -8.61
CA ASP A 259 -6.25 6.48 -10.07
C ASP A 259 -7.60 6.30 -10.80
N GLY A 260 -7.59 6.36 -12.13
CA GLY A 260 -8.79 6.30 -12.96
C GLY A 260 -9.63 5.03 -12.85
N ARG A 261 -9.13 3.99 -12.19
CA ARG A 261 -9.86 2.74 -11.93
C ARG A 261 -10.83 2.85 -10.74
N VAL A 262 -10.70 3.91 -9.93
CA VAL A 262 -11.48 4.24 -8.74
C VAL A 262 -11.33 3.20 -7.62
N ALA A 263 -11.66 1.94 -7.87
CA ALA A 263 -11.54 0.86 -6.89
C ALA A 263 -11.25 -0.49 -7.57
N LEU A 264 -10.59 -1.39 -6.85
CA LEU A 264 -10.28 -2.76 -7.30
C LEU A 264 -11.03 -3.76 -6.43
N ASP A 265 -11.58 -4.79 -7.06
CA ASP A 265 -12.15 -5.93 -6.35
C ASP A 265 -11.06 -6.89 -5.82
N PRO A 266 -11.43 -7.96 -5.07
CA PRO A 266 -10.46 -8.93 -4.58
C PRO A 266 -9.69 -9.70 -5.67
N ALA A 267 -10.16 -9.72 -6.92
CA ALA A 267 -9.41 -10.26 -8.06
C ALA A 267 -8.49 -9.20 -8.70
N LEU A 268 -8.44 -7.99 -8.13
CA LEU A 268 -7.72 -6.81 -8.62
C LEU A 268 -8.26 -6.26 -9.95
N GLU A 269 -9.52 -6.57 -10.26
CA GLU A 269 -10.22 -6.03 -11.43
C GLU A 269 -10.79 -4.63 -11.12
N PRO A 270 -10.68 -3.67 -12.05
CA PRO A 270 -11.11 -2.30 -11.83
C PRO A 270 -12.64 -2.17 -11.76
N LEU A 271 -13.13 -1.18 -10.98
CA LEU A 271 -14.54 -0.79 -10.98
C LEU A 271 -14.93 -0.12 -12.29
N VAL A 272 -14.04 0.74 -12.82
CA VAL A 272 -14.23 1.45 -14.09
C VAL A 272 -13.13 1.01 -15.04
N ASP A 273 -13.49 0.40 -16.15
CA ASP A 273 -12.57 0.13 -17.25
C ASP A 273 -12.42 1.42 -18.07
N GLY A 274 -11.20 1.82 -18.35
CA GLY A 274 -10.74 3.14 -18.80
C GLY A 274 -11.53 3.93 -19.84
N ASP A 275 -12.47 3.34 -20.56
CA ASP A 275 -13.31 4.06 -21.53
C ASP A 275 -14.45 4.86 -20.87
N GLU A 276 -14.91 4.47 -19.69
CA GLU A 276 -15.96 5.19 -18.94
C GLU A 276 -15.40 6.34 -18.08
N ALA A 277 -14.15 6.27 -17.64
CA ALA A 277 -13.50 7.30 -16.82
C ALA A 277 -13.27 8.62 -17.56
N MET A 278 -13.31 8.62 -18.89
CA MET A 278 -13.15 9.81 -19.74
C MET A 278 -14.45 10.57 -19.98
N ALA A 279 -15.61 9.98 -19.63
CA ALA A 279 -16.93 10.56 -19.91
C ALA A 279 -17.47 11.46 -18.78
N THR A 280 -16.84 11.48 -17.60
CA THR A 280 -17.32 12.19 -16.39
C THR A 280 -16.38 13.27 -15.87
N GLY A 281 -15.42 13.73 -16.69
CA GLY A 281 -14.46 14.79 -16.34
C GLY A 281 -14.78 16.15 -16.98
#